data_6991f604e8122adfb9b6ab80fde7c612
#
_entry.id   6991f604e8122adfb9b6ab80fde7c612
#
_cell.length_a   1.000
_cell.length_b   1.000
_cell.length_c   1.000
_cell.angle_alpha   90.00
_cell.angle_beta   90.00
_cell.angle_gamma   90.00
#
_symmetry.space_group_name_H-M   'P 1'
#
loop_
_entity.id
_entity.type
_entity.pdbx_description
1 polymer ?
#
loop_
_entity_poly.entity_id
_entity_poly.type
_entity_poly.pdbx_seq_one_letter_code
_entity_poly.pdbx_strand_id
1 'polypeptide(L)'
;VYIDPGDVILVESPTFVHSVEIFEMFEAKCIGVDMDEDGMKMDDLEAKIQKYHPKMIYVIPTFQNPSGRTLSLERRKKVAELSAKYNVLVLEDDPYRDIRYSGEDLPPIKCFDTVGNVVVANSFSKIFSPGVRLGYVMAEPETIHYLTEAKSATNSHTSMLPQVLCAEFFKRGYYPAHHKMLCDLYRQRRDAMLECIDKYFPEGTKHSFPDGGLFTWV
;
A
#
# COMPACT_ATOMS: atom_id res chain seq x y z
N VAL A 1 -3.41 -17.24 6.02
CA VAL A 1 -2.27 -18.05 5.54
C VAL A 1 -1.04 -17.88 6.44
N TYR A 2 -0.67 -16.66 6.81
CA TYR A 2 0.59 -16.39 7.53
C TYR A 2 0.41 -15.95 8.98
N ILE A 3 -0.80 -15.67 9.44
CA ILE A 3 -1.09 -15.11 10.75
C ILE A 3 -1.72 -16.16 11.63
N ASP A 4 -1.15 -16.33 12.83
CA ASP A 4 -1.70 -17.12 13.92
C ASP A 4 -2.08 -16.20 15.10
N PRO A 5 -3.00 -16.60 15.98
CA PRO A 5 -3.35 -15.84 17.18
C PRO A 5 -2.14 -15.44 18.02
N GLY A 6 -2.01 -14.15 18.30
CA GLY A 6 -0.91 -13.58 19.08
C GLY A 6 0.30 -13.13 18.28
N ASP A 7 0.39 -13.41 16.97
CA ASP A 7 1.44 -12.90 16.10
C ASP A 7 1.48 -11.37 16.10
N VAL A 8 2.67 -10.81 15.94
CA VAL A 8 2.86 -9.36 15.84
C VAL A 8 3.00 -8.94 14.38
N ILE A 9 2.28 -7.88 14.01
CA ILE A 9 2.41 -7.21 12.72
C ILE A 9 2.87 -5.78 12.98
N LEU A 10 3.96 -5.36 12.35
CA LEU A 10 4.36 -3.97 12.33
C LEU A 10 3.60 -3.24 11.24
N VAL A 11 3.03 -2.09 11.58
CA VAL A 11 2.25 -1.25 10.68
C VAL A 11 2.72 0.20 10.75
N GLU A 12 2.50 1.00 9.75
CA GLU A 12 2.73 2.44 9.81
C GLU A 12 1.83 3.10 10.85
N SER A 13 2.28 4.18 11.48
CA SER A 13 1.48 4.97 12.44
C SER A 13 1.40 6.43 11.97
N PRO A 14 0.25 6.84 11.40
CA PRO A 14 -1.00 6.09 11.17
C PRO A 14 -0.96 5.11 9.97
N THR A 15 -1.94 4.22 9.87
CA THR A 15 -2.10 3.29 8.73
C THR A 15 -3.57 3.09 8.35
N PHE A 16 -3.83 2.29 7.32
CA PHE A 16 -5.18 1.97 6.85
C PHE A 16 -5.93 1.10 7.86
N VAL A 17 -6.96 1.68 8.45
CA VAL A 17 -7.67 1.10 9.60
C VAL A 17 -8.30 -0.27 9.30
N HIS A 18 -8.86 -0.48 8.09
CA HIS A 18 -9.44 -1.78 7.74
C HIS A 18 -8.42 -2.91 7.66
N SER A 19 -7.17 -2.63 7.31
CA SER A 19 -6.12 -3.67 7.38
C SER A 19 -5.83 -4.06 8.82
N VAL A 20 -5.79 -3.09 9.73
CA VAL A 20 -5.62 -3.35 11.16
C VAL A 20 -6.80 -4.19 11.69
N GLU A 21 -8.04 -3.80 11.38
CA GLU A 21 -9.24 -4.54 11.77
C GLU A 21 -9.21 -6.00 11.27
N ILE A 22 -8.77 -6.21 10.01
CA ILE A 22 -8.63 -7.57 9.45
C ILE A 22 -7.56 -8.36 10.21
N PHE A 23 -6.40 -7.77 10.50
CA PHE A 23 -5.35 -8.46 11.26
C PHE A 23 -5.81 -8.81 12.67
N GLU A 24 -6.51 -7.89 13.34
CA GLU A 24 -7.08 -8.10 14.68
C GLU A 24 -8.20 -9.17 14.70
N MET A 25 -8.97 -9.32 13.59
CA MET A 25 -9.92 -10.43 13.44
C MET A 25 -9.25 -11.81 13.50
N PHE A 26 -7.98 -11.90 13.10
CA PHE A 26 -7.15 -13.11 13.24
C PHE A 26 -6.30 -13.10 14.53
N GLU A 27 -6.67 -12.27 15.50
CA GLU A 27 -6.02 -12.14 16.81
C GLU A 27 -4.54 -11.73 16.75
N ALA A 28 -4.11 -11.08 15.64
CA ALA A 28 -2.78 -10.49 15.55
C ALA A 28 -2.70 -9.19 16.37
N LYS A 29 -1.50 -8.85 16.82
CA LYS A 29 -1.20 -7.60 17.54
C LYS A 29 -0.52 -6.62 16.59
N CYS A 30 -1.21 -5.55 16.23
CA CYS A 30 -0.65 -4.47 15.42
C CYS A 30 0.18 -3.52 16.28
N ILE A 31 1.45 -3.32 15.91
CA ILE A 31 2.37 -2.39 16.56
C ILE A 31 2.74 -1.30 15.54
N GLY A 32 2.42 -0.04 15.87
CA GLY A 32 2.73 1.09 15.02
C GLY A 32 4.23 1.38 14.94
N VAL A 33 4.72 1.73 13.76
CA VAL A 33 6.06 2.26 13.49
C VAL A 33 5.92 3.74 13.15
N ASP A 34 6.70 4.59 13.79
CA ASP A 34 6.65 6.03 13.61
C ASP A 34 6.97 6.43 12.17
N MET A 35 6.35 7.52 11.73
CA MET A 35 6.54 8.10 10.40
C MET A 35 7.02 9.55 10.49
N ASP A 36 7.71 9.97 9.44
CA ASP A 36 7.99 11.37 9.13
C ASP A 36 7.62 11.69 7.67
N GLU A 37 8.15 12.78 7.11
CA GLU A 37 7.79 13.20 5.75
C GLU A 37 8.22 12.18 4.66
N ASP A 38 9.24 11.36 4.93
CA ASP A 38 9.72 10.29 4.04
C ASP A 38 9.04 8.93 4.29
N GLY A 39 7.97 8.88 5.10
CA GLY A 39 7.25 7.68 5.46
C GLY A 39 7.77 7.01 6.73
N MET A 40 7.69 5.68 6.80
CA MET A 40 8.11 4.88 7.97
C MET A 40 9.58 5.10 8.33
N LYS A 41 9.87 5.34 9.63
CA LYS A 41 11.24 5.53 10.13
C LYS A 41 11.96 4.19 10.27
N MET A 42 13.15 4.09 9.68
CA MET A 42 13.88 2.82 9.59
C MET A 42 14.56 2.43 10.90
N ASP A 43 14.99 3.38 11.72
CA ASP A 43 15.54 3.14 13.06
C ASP A 43 14.47 2.56 14.02
N ASP A 44 13.28 3.14 14.01
CA ASP A 44 12.15 2.64 14.80
C ASP A 44 11.65 1.27 14.28
N LEU A 45 11.61 1.09 12.95
CA LEU A 45 11.28 -0.21 12.35
C LEU A 45 12.25 -1.30 12.80
N GLU A 46 13.56 -1.07 12.69
CA GLU A 46 14.56 -2.08 13.09
C GLU A 46 14.51 -2.37 14.59
N ALA A 47 14.38 -1.34 15.44
CA ALA A 47 14.22 -1.50 16.90
C ALA A 47 12.98 -2.35 17.24
N LYS A 48 11.85 -2.13 16.55
CA LYS A 48 10.62 -2.89 16.78
C LYS A 48 10.69 -4.30 16.23
N ILE A 49 11.41 -4.54 15.12
CA ILE A 49 11.69 -5.90 14.64
C ILE A 49 12.45 -6.69 15.71
N GLN A 50 13.51 -6.10 16.26
CA GLN A 50 14.33 -6.74 17.29
C GLN A 50 13.57 -7.00 18.59
N LYS A 51 12.70 -6.07 18.96
CA LYS A 51 11.94 -6.16 20.23
C LYS A 51 10.78 -7.13 20.17
N TYR A 52 10.04 -7.13 19.09
CA TYR A 52 8.76 -7.82 19.01
C TYR A 52 8.79 -9.09 18.15
N HIS A 53 9.87 -9.32 17.37
CA HIS A 53 10.01 -10.46 16.45
C HIS A 53 8.76 -10.64 15.58
N PRO A 54 8.35 -9.64 14.80
CA PRO A 54 7.07 -9.65 14.08
C PRO A 54 7.03 -10.74 13.03
N LYS A 55 5.83 -11.23 12.77
CA LYS A 55 5.55 -12.14 11.66
C LYS A 55 5.57 -11.42 10.31
N MET A 56 5.09 -10.16 10.31
CA MET A 56 4.91 -9.39 9.09
C MET A 56 5.10 -7.89 9.32
N ILE A 57 5.55 -7.19 8.30
CA ILE A 57 5.52 -5.74 8.16
C ILE A 57 4.47 -5.40 7.09
N TYR A 58 3.45 -4.62 7.44
CA TYR A 58 2.48 -4.07 6.50
C TYR A 58 2.82 -2.62 6.19
N VAL A 59 2.95 -2.29 4.92
CA VAL A 59 3.36 -0.96 4.46
C VAL A 59 2.60 -0.53 3.20
N ILE A 60 2.18 0.75 3.15
CA ILE A 60 1.60 1.39 1.97
C ILE A 60 2.64 2.39 1.44
N PRO A 61 3.55 1.98 0.53
CA PRO A 61 4.75 2.76 0.23
C PRO A 61 4.51 3.99 -0.64
N THR A 62 3.36 4.09 -1.33
CA THR A 62 3.09 5.18 -2.27
C THR A 62 1.75 5.85 -1.95
N PHE A 63 1.78 7.16 -1.69
CA PHE A 63 0.59 7.97 -1.34
C PHE A 63 -0.25 7.34 -0.23
N GLN A 64 0.42 7.02 0.84
CA GLN A 64 -0.04 6.26 1.99
C GLN A 64 -1.42 6.71 2.51
N ASN A 65 -2.25 5.76 2.84
CA ASN A 65 -3.53 5.98 3.48
C ASN A 65 -3.38 5.86 5.02
N PRO A 66 -3.58 6.96 5.80
CA PRO A 66 -4.24 8.22 5.43
C PRO A 66 -3.28 9.39 5.19
N SER A 67 -1.96 9.24 5.36
CA SER A 67 -1.02 10.37 5.45
C SER A 67 -0.73 11.07 4.12
N GLY A 68 -1.00 10.43 2.98
CA GLY A 68 -0.61 10.92 1.65
C GLY A 68 0.90 10.88 1.38
N ARG A 69 1.71 10.40 2.32
CA ARG A 69 3.17 10.34 2.21
C ARG A 69 3.62 9.23 1.28
N THR A 70 4.82 9.39 0.77
CA THR A 70 5.47 8.37 -0.07
C THR A 70 6.76 7.94 0.58
N LEU A 71 6.92 6.63 0.80
CA LEU A 71 8.15 6.04 1.31
C LEU A 71 9.29 6.28 0.32
N SER A 72 10.35 6.94 0.77
CA SER A 72 11.49 7.31 -0.07
C SER A 72 12.22 6.08 -0.63
N LEU A 73 12.94 6.26 -1.74
CA LEU A 73 13.67 5.18 -2.40
C LEU A 73 14.64 4.46 -1.46
N GLU A 74 15.37 5.23 -0.64
CA GLU A 74 16.33 4.68 0.30
C GLU A 74 15.64 3.83 1.39
N ARG A 75 14.48 4.29 1.85
CA ARG A 75 13.70 3.53 2.83
C ARG A 75 13.06 2.28 2.24
N ARG A 76 12.66 2.29 0.97
CA ARG A 76 12.20 1.07 0.26
C ARG A 76 13.28 0.00 0.22
N LYS A 77 14.51 0.37 -0.13
CA LYS A 77 15.67 -0.52 -0.09
C LYS A 77 15.93 -1.04 1.33
N LYS A 78 15.85 -0.15 2.32
CA LYS A 78 16.10 -0.52 3.72
C LYS A 78 15.04 -1.47 4.28
N VAL A 79 13.77 -1.31 3.92
CA VAL A 79 12.71 -2.28 4.29
C VAL A 79 13.02 -3.66 3.72
N ALA A 80 13.41 -3.76 2.45
CA ALA A 80 13.80 -5.04 1.84
C ALA A 80 15.04 -5.65 2.51
N GLU A 81 16.05 -4.83 2.82
CA GLU A 81 17.24 -5.25 3.57
C GLU A 81 16.91 -5.81 4.96
N LEU A 82 16.07 -5.09 5.72
CA LEU A 82 15.63 -5.51 7.05
C LEU A 82 14.78 -6.78 7.00
N SER A 83 13.89 -6.88 6.01
CA SER A 83 13.13 -8.10 5.73
C SER A 83 14.05 -9.32 5.51
N ALA A 84 15.06 -9.18 4.67
CA ALA A 84 16.05 -10.25 4.42
C ALA A 84 16.88 -10.55 5.67
N LYS A 85 17.36 -9.53 6.38
CA LYS A 85 18.21 -9.66 7.57
C LYS A 85 17.53 -10.41 8.71
N TYR A 86 16.27 -10.12 8.94
CA TYR A 86 15.50 -10.67 10.08
C TYR A 86 14.50 -11.76 9.67
N ASN A 87 14.45 -12.11 8.38
CA ASN A 87 13.51 -13.06 7.80
C ASN A 87 12.04 -12.75 8.16
N VAL A 88 11.63 -11.50 7.94
CA VAL A 88 10.27 -11.01 8.22
C VAL A 88 9.55 -10.76 6.91
N LEU A 89 8.33 -11.28 6.77
CA LEU A 89 7.48 -11.06 5.59
C LEU A 89 7.12 -9.57 5.47
N VAL A 90 7.13 -9.03 4.26
CA VAL A 90 6.61 -7.69 3.96
C VAL A 90 5.36 -7.80 3.10
N LEU A 91 4.26 -7.25 3.56
CA LEU A 91 3.07 -7.02 2.75
C LEU A 91 3.09 -5.58 2.24
N GLU A 92 3.47 -5.40 0.98
CA GLU A 92 3.48 -4.13 0.26
C GLU A 92 2.11 -3.92 -0.39
N ASP A 93 1.29 -3.03 0.18
CA ASP A 93 -0.03 -2.66 -0.31
C ASP A 93 0.06 -1.35 -1.11
N ASP A 94 -0.03 -1.42 -2.43
CA ASP A 94 0.30 -0.28 -3.32
C ASP A 94 -0.83 0.10 -4.31
N PRO A 95 -2.07 0.34 -3.83
CA PRO A 95 -3.21 0.60 -4.70
C PRO A 95 -3.25 2.00 -5.31
N TYR A 96 -2.38 2.92 -4.87
CA TYR A 96 -2.44 4.33 -5.26
C TYR A 96 -1.31 4.77 -6.19
N ARG A 97 -0.27 3.96 -6.41
CA ARG A 97 0.96 4.32 -7.13
C ARG A 97 0.71 4.94 -8.51
N ASP A 98 -0.28 4.44 -9.23
CA ASP A 98 -0.61 4.91 -10.58
C ASP A 98 -1.34 6.28 -10.57
N ILE A 99 -1.83 6.76 -9.42
CA ILE A 99 -2.48 8.07 -9.31
C ILE A 99 -1.44 9.11 -8.88
N ARG A 100 -0.46 9.34 -9.75
CA ARG A 100 0.60 10.31 -9.53
C ARG A 100 0.32 11.59 -10.31
N TYR A 101 0.43 12.74 -9.65
CA TYR A 101 0.21 14.06 -10.25
C TYR A 101 1.52 14.76 -10.58
N SER A 102 2.56 14.51 -9.80
CA SER A 102 3.88 15.14 -9.91
C SER A 102 4.99 14.21 -9.42
N GLY A 103 6.24 14.61 -9.63
CA GLY A 103 7.41 13.83 -9.26
C GLY A 103 7.65 12.61 -10.17
N GLU A 104 8.54 11.72 -9.74
CA GLU A 104 8.94 10.52 -10.47
C GLU A 104 8.40 9.25 -9.81
N ASP A 105 8.14 8.23 -10.62
CA ASP A 105 7.75 6.92 -10.11
C ASP A 105 8.92 6.26 -9.38
N LEU A 106 8.62 5.73 -8.21
CA LEU A 106 9.59 4.95 -7.44
C LEU A 106 9.32 3.45 -7.63
N PRO A 107 10.39 2.63 -7.75
CA PRO A 107 10.21 1.18 -7.84
C PRO A 107 9.58 0.63 -6.55
N PRO A 108 8.74 -0.41 -6.62
CA PRO A 108 8.20 -1.07 -5.45
C PRO A 108 9.32 -1.70 -4.59
N ILE A 109 9.03 -1.94 -3.31
CA ILE A 109 9.94 -2.61 -2.37
C ILE A 109 10.33 -3.99 -2.93
N LYS A 110 9.40 -4.68 -3.56
CA LYS A 110 9.63 -5.99 -4.23
C LYS A 110 10.81 -5.98 -5.20
N CYS A 111 11.12 -4.87 -5.85
CA CYS A 111 12.28 -4.77 -6.75
C CYS A 111 13.63 -4.93 -6.02
N PHE A 112 13.67 -4.76 -4.71
CA PHE A 112 14.86 -4.90 -3.87
C PHE A 112 14.85 -6.19 -3.05
N ASP A 113 13.83 -7.01 -3.20
CA ASP A 113 13.68 -8.29 -2.50
C ASP A 113 14.65 -9.33 -3.08
N THR A 114 15.56 -9.81 -2.26
CA THR A 114 16.58 -10.80 -2.66
C THR A 114 16.31 -12.20 -2.11
N VAL A 115 15.32 -12.35 -1.23
CA VAL A 115 15.05 -13.61 -0.52
C VAL A 115 13.60 -14.11 -0.66
N GLY A 116 12.76 -13.37 -1.38
CA GLY A 116 11.37 -13.78 -1.64
C GLY A 116 10.37 -13.42 -0.53
N ASN A 117 10.74 -12.55 0.38
CA ASN A 117 9.90 -12.17 1.53
C ASN A 117 8.91 -11.04 1.26
N VAL A 118 8.97 -10.37 0.10
CA VAL A 118 8.04 -9.27 -0.21
C VAL A 118 6.89 -9.76 -1.06
N VAL A 119 5.68 -9.55 -0.56
CA VAL A 119 4.39 -9.82 -1.21
C VAL A 119 3.76 -8.48 -1.58
N VAL A 120 3.53 -8.26 -2.86
CA VAL A 120 2.84 -7.05 -3.35
C VAL A 120 1.35 -7.36 -3.51
N ALA A 121 0.51 -6.56 -2.88
CA ALA A 121 -0.92 -6.55 -3.14
C ALA A 121 -1.31 -5.23 -3.84
N ASN A 122 -2.13 -5.33 -4.87
CA ASN A 122 -2.61 -4.15 -5.59
C ASN A 122 -4.06 -4.32 -6.04
N SER A 123 -4.71 -3.21 -6.40
CA SER A 123 -6.13 -3.15 -6.73
C SER A 123 -6.40 -2.35 -8.00
N PHE A 124 -7.28 -2.85 -8.85
CA PHE A 124 -7.81 -2.09 -9.98
C PHE A 124 -8.90 -1.06 -9.58
N SER A 125 -9.28 -1.02 -8.30
CA SER A 125 -10.34 -0.14 -7.80
C SER A 125 -10.07 1.34 -8.05
N LYS A 126 -8.80 1.76 -8.09
CA LYS A 126 -8.42 3.18 -8.20
C LYS A 126 -8.13 3.62 -9.63
N ILE A 127 -7.79 2.68 -10.51
CA ILE A 127 -7.37 2.95 -11.90
C ILE A 127 -8.36 2.44 -12.94
N PHE A 128 -9.31 1.59 -12.55
CA PHE A 128 -10.36 1.08 -13.44
C PHE A 128 -11.75 1.35 -12.86
N SER A 129 -12.17 0.58 -11.84
CA SER A 129 -13.44 0.81 -11.16
C SER A 129 -13.49 0.13 -9.80
N PRO A 130 -13.94 0.81 -8.72
CA PRO A 130 -14.06 0.17 -7.40
C PRO A 130 -15.16 -0.90 -7.36
N GLY A 131 -16.19 -0.80 -8.21
CA GLY A 131 -17.30 -1.75 -8.25
C GLY A 131 -16.95 -3.12 -8.81
N VAL A 132 -15.85 -3.27 -9.56
CA VAL A 132 -15.46 -4.57 -10.14
C VAL A 132 -14.84 -5.53 -9.12
N ARG A 133 -14.38 -5.04 -7.98
CA ARG A 133 -13.78 -5.85 -6.89
C ARG A 133 -12.64 -6.75 -7.38
N LEU A 134 -11.73 -6.18 -8.18
CA LEU A 134 -10.60 -6.88 -8.78
C LEU A 134 -9.27 -6.34 -8.24
N GLY A 135 -8.36 -7.24 -7.94
CA GLY A 135 -6.99 -6.95 -7.54
C GLY A 135 -6.06 -8.10 -7.92
N TYR A 136 -4.79 -7.95 -7.62
CA TYR A 136 -3.79 -8.98 -7.87
C TYR A 136 -2.73 -9.01 -6.76
N VAL A 137 -2.07 -10.13 -6.66
CA VAL A 137 -0.92 -10.32 -5.76
C VAL A 137 0.27 -10.80 -6.60
N MET A 138 1.45 -10.28 -6.27
CA MET A 138 2.73 -10.74 -6.82
C MET A 138 3.61 -11.21 -5.66
N ALA A 139 4.05 -12.44 -5.70
CA ALA A 139 4.91 -13.05 -4.68
C ALA A 139 5.68 -14.22 -5.28
N GLU A 140 6.53 -14.85 -4.46
CA GLU A 140 7.21 -16.08 -4.83
C GLU A 140 6.20 -17.23 -5.09
N PRO A 141 6.55 -18.21 -5.95
CA PRO A 141 5.64 -19.29 -6.33
C PRO A 141 5.03 -20.06 -5.16
N GLU A 142 5.80 -20.30 -4.10
CA GLU A 142 5.33 -20.98 -2.90
C GLU A 142 4.23 -20.17 -2.17
N THR A 143 4.45 -18.87 -2.00
CA THR A 143 3.44 -17.95 -1.42
C THR A 143 2.18 -17.92 -2.26
N ILE A 144 2.30 -17.83 -3.59
CA ILE A 144 1.16 -17.85 -4.51
C ILE A 144 0.39 -19.17 -4.41
N HIS A 145 1.09 -20.30 -4.26
CA HIS A 145 0.46 -21.59 -4.06
C HIS A 145 -0.46 -21.58 -2.82
N TYR A 146 0.06 -21.21 -1.65
CA TYR A 146 -0.74 -21.15 -0.41
C TYR A 146 -1.90 -20.15 -0.48
N LEU A 147 -1.68 -18.99 -1.11
CA LEU A 147 -2.74 -18.01 -1.31
C LEU A 147 -3.83 -18.53 -2.25
N THR A 148 -3.45 -19.28 -3.28
CA THR A 148 -4.40 -19.89 -4.23
C THR A 148 -5.25 -20.96 -3.54
N GLU A 149 -4.65 -21.81 -2.70
CA GLU A 149 -5.34 -22.81 -1.92
C GLU A 149 -6.35 -22.17 -0.95
N ALA A 150 -5.90 -21.17 -0.19
CA ALA A 150 -6.76 -20.42 0.72
C ALA A 150 -7.91 -19.72 -0.01
N LYS A 151 -7.64 -19.12 -1.17
CA LYS A 151 -8.65 -18.49 -2.00
C LYS A 151 -9.65 -19.51 -2.53
N SER A 152 -9.21 -20.67 -3.00
CA SER A 152 -10.07 -21.76 -3.47
C SER A 152 -11.02 -22.22 -2.36
N ALA A 153 -10.54 -22.37 -1.13
CA ALA A 153 -11.34 -22.75 0.02
C ALA A 153 -12.32 -21.65 0.48
N THR A 154 -11.97 -20.35 0.26
CA THR A 154 -12.78 -19.23 0.76
C THR A 154 -13.89 -18.83 -0.21
N ASN A 155 -13.58 -18.66 -1.50
CA ASN A 155 -14.53 -18.13 -2.49
C ASN A 155 -14.38 -18.73 -3.89
N SER A 156 -13.67 -19.84 -4.03
CA SER A 156 -13.35 -20.57 -5.27
C SER A 156 -12.56 -19.73 -6.29
N HIS A 157 -13.10 -18.63 -6.77
CA HIS A 157 -12.44 -17.72 -7.71
C HIS A 157 -13.08 -16.32 -7.70
N THR A 158 -12.35 -15.33 -8.20
CA THR A 158 -12.88 -13.99 -8.50
C THR A 158 -13.82 -14.08 -9.72
N SER A 159 -14.93 -13.33 -9.73
CA SER A 159 -15.86 -13.29 -10.84
C SER A 159 -15.17 -13.08 -12.19
N MET A 160 -15.52 -13.87 -13.20
CA MET A 160 -14.93 -13.83 -14.54
C MET A 160 -15.29 -12.56 -15.32
N LEU A 161 -16.51 -12.05 -15.17
CA LEU A 161 -16.96 -10.87 -15.92
C LEU A 161 -16.07 -9.63 -15.65
N PRO A 162 -15.80 -9.21 -14.40
CA PRO A 162 -14.85 -8.13 -14.13
C PRO A 162 -13.45 -8.37 -14.67
N GLN A 163 -12.95 -9.61 -14.63
CA GLN A 163 -11.63 -9.96 -15.19
C GLN A 163 -11.57 -9.72 -16.69
N VAL A 164 -12.58 -10.19 -17.44
CA VAL A 164 -12.67 -9.99 -18.88
C VAL A 164 -12.82 -8.50 -19.23
N LEU A 165 -13.68 -7.77 -18.52
CA LEU A 165 -13.86 -6.33 -18.74
C LEU A 165 -12.55 -5.55 -18.50
N CYS A 166 -11.83 -5.86 -17.43
CA CYS A 166 -10.55 -5.25 -17.13
C CYS A 166 -9.51 -5.59 -18.21
N ALA A 167 -9.39 -6.85 -18.59
CA ALA A 167 -8.48 -7.29 -19.64
C ALA A 167 -8.77 -6.60 -20.99
N GLU A 168 -10.03 -6.50 -21.42
CA GLU A 168 -10.42 -5.80 -22.64
C GLU A 168 -10.16 -4.29 -22.56
N PHE A 169 -10.35 -3.67 -21.39
CA PHE A 169 -10.05 -2.25 -21.18
C PHE A 169 -8.57 -1.94 -21.45
N PHE A 170 -7.65 -2.74 -20.92
CA PHE A 170 -6.21 -2.59 -21.18
C PHE A 170 -5.84 -2.97 -22.61
N LYS A 171 -6.34 -4.10 -23.12
CA LYS A 171 -6.05 -4.59 -24.47
C LYS A 171 -6.48 -3.64 -25.58
N ARG A 172 -7.60 -2.94 -25.39
CA ARG A 172 -8.11 -1.94 -26.35
C ARG A 172 -7.40 -0.58 -26.22
N GLY A 173 -6.44 -0.43 -25.32
CA GLY A 173 -5.67 0.80 -25.16
C GLY A 173 -6.46 1.96 -24.53
N TYR A 174 -7.54 1.69 -23.80
CA TYR A 174 -8.29 2.76 -23.12
C TYR A 174 -7.58 3.32 -21.88
N TYR A 175 -6.70 2.53 -21.28
CA TYR A 175 -6.02 2.89 -20.04
C TYR A 175 -5.23 4.20 -20.09
N PRO A 176 -4.37 4.51 -21.10
CA PRO A 176 -3.57 5.73 -21.07
C PRO A 176 -4.39 7.02 -21.02
N ALA A 177 -5.46 7.10 -21.83
CA ALA A 177 -6.34 8.27 -21.83
C ALA A 177 -7.14 8.39 -20.53
N HIS A 178 -7.65 7.27 -20.00
CA HIS A 178 -8.36 7.21 -18.74
C HIS A 178 -7.45 7.58 -17.57
N HIS A 179 -6.25 7.03 -17.51
CA HIS A 179 -5.24 7.33 -16.49
C HIS A 179 -4.89 8.83 -16.46
N LYS A 180 -4.62 9.41 -17.63
CA LYS A 180 -4.37 10.85 -17.74
C LYS A 180 -5.53 11.67 -17.19
N MET A 181 -6.76 11.33 -17.57
CA MET A 181 -7.98 12.00 -17.10
C MET A 181 -8.12 11.89 -15.58
N LEU A 182 -7.85 10.71 -15.00
CA LEU A 182 -7.88 10.51 -13.55
C LEU A 182 -6.85 11.37 -12.83
N CYS A 183 -5.59 11.35 -13.28
CA CYS A 183 -4.52 12.14 -12.66
C CYS A 183 -4.80 13.64 -12.73
N ASP A 184 -5.30 14.15 -13.88
CA ASP A 184 -5.65 15.56 -14.03
C ASP A 184 -6.83 15.95 -13.10
N LEU A 185 -7.86 15.11 -13.01
CA LEU A 185 -9.00 15.33 -12.12
C LEU A 185 -8.61 15.35 -10.63
N TYR A 186 -7.82 14.36 -10.20
CA TYR A 186 -7.42 14.28 -8.80
C TYR A 186 -6.41 15.35 -8.42
N ARG A 187 -5.53 15.76 -9.34
CA ARG A 187 -4.67 16.94 -9.13
C ARG A 187 -5.49 18.18 -8.83
N GLN A 188 -6.51 18.48 -9.65
CA GLN A 188 -7.39 19.64 -9.44
C GLN A 188 -8.10 19.57 -8.08
N ARG A 189 -8.58 18.38 -7.68
CA ARG A 189 -9.23 18.18 -6.38
C ARG A 189 -8.28 18.36 -5.21
N ARG A 190 -7.05 17.84 -5.31
CA ARG A 190 -6.00 18.06 -4.32
C ARG A 190 -5.70 19.54 -4.17
N ASP A 191 -5.44 20.23 -5.27
CA ASP A 191 -5.07 21.65 -5.26
C ASP A 191 -6.18 22.50 -4.62
N ALA A 192 -7.44 22.26 -4.99
CA ALA A 192 -8.59 22.92 -4.37
C ALA A 192 -8.74 22.61 -2.87
N MET A 193 -8.46 21.37 -2.44
CA MET A 193 -8.50 20.98 -1.03
C MET A 193 -7.42 21.70 -0.24
N LEU A 194 -6.17 21.74 -0.73
CA LEU A 194 -5.06 22.42 -0.06
C LEU A 194 -5.28 23.92 0.03
N GLU A 195 -5.77 24.55 -1.06
CA GLU A 195 -6.15 25.97 -1.03
C GLU A 195 -7.22 26.26 0.04
N CYS A 196 -8.21 25.37 0.17
CA CYS A 196 -9.25 25.51 1.21
C CYS A 196 -8.70 25.31 2.62
N ILE A 197 -7.78 24.38 2.82
CA ILE A 197 -7.11 24.18 4.11
C ILE A 197 -6.33 25.45 4.48
N ASP A 198 -5.51 25.97 3.59
CA ASP A 198 -4.71 27.18 3.83
C ASP A 198 -5.59 28.42 4.11
N LYS A 199 -6.76 28.50 3.50
CA LYS A 199 -7.66 29.65 3.62
C LYS A 199 -8.57 29.59 4.83
N TYR A 200 -9.04 28.42 5.23
CA TYR A 200 -10.17 28.30 6.18
C TYR A 200 -9.78 27.60 7.48
N PHE A 201 -8.66 26.91 7.55
CA PHE A 201 -8.20 26.26 8.78
C PHE A 201 -7.49 27.28 9.68
N PRO A 202 -7.37 27.01 10.99
CA PRO A 202 -6.65 27.89 11.92
C PRO A 202 -5.20 28.15 11.48
N GLU A 203 -4.69 29.35 11.77
CA GLU A 203 -3.29 29.71 11.51
C GLU A 203 -2.34 28.71 12.18
N GLY A 204 -1.31 28.27 11.46
CA GLY A 204 -0.35 27.28 11.93
C GLY A 204 -0.77 25.82 11.73
N THR A 205 -1.94 25.55 11.14
CA THR A 205 -2.32 24.19 10.73
C THR A 205 -1.30 23.64 9.74
N LYS A 206 -0.80 22.44 10.02
CA LYS A 206 0.12 21.71 9.12
C LYS A 206 -0.65 20.66 8.35
N HIS A 207 -0.31 20.48 7.09
CA HIS A 207 -0.88 19.41 6.26
C HIS A 207 0.18 18.78 5.35
N SER A 208 -0.07 17.56 4.89
CA SER A 208 0.76 16.94 3.86
C SER A 208 0.49 17.57 2.49
N PHE A 209 1.50 17.55 1.61
CA PHE A 209 1.39 17.97 0.21
C PHE A 209 1.68 16.76 -0.70
N PRO A 210 0.69 15.88 -0.94
CA PRO A 210 0.92 14.64 -1.68
C PRO A 210 1.16 14.88 -3.17
N ASP A 211 2.13 14.17 -3.74
CA ASP A 211 2.41 14.14 -5.17
C ASP A 211 1.43 13.26 -5.97
N GLY A 212 0.53 12.61 -5.29
CA GLY A 212 -0.46 11.71 -5.88
C GLY A 212 -1.43 11.15 -4.84
N GLY A 213 -2.16 10.10 -5.22
CA GLY A 213 -3.11 9.42 -4.33
C GLY A 213 -4.39 10.18 -4.10
N LEU A 214 -5.04 9.91 -2.97
CA LEU A 214 -6.40 10.38 -2.66
C LEU A 214 -6.51 11.05 -1.28
N PHE A 215 -5.40 11.23 -0.56
CA PHE A 215 -5.40 11.63 0.83
C PHE A 215 -4.53 12.86 1.09
N THR A 216 -5.00 13.71 1.97
CA THR A 216 -4.24 14.80 2.60
C THR A 216 -4.39 14.65 4.11
N TRP A 217 -3.29 14.68 4.82
CA TRP A 217 -3.25 14.62 6.28
C TRP A 217 -3.16 16.01 6.87
N VAL A 218 -4.01 16.34 7.82
CA VAL A 218 -4.08 17.64 8.48
C VAL A 218 -3.88 17.48 9.97
#